data_e874fa260ac36ce8982f18f38c3e1528
#
_entry.id   e874fa260ac36ce8982f18f38c3e1528
#
_cell.length_a   1.000
_cell.length_b   1.000
_cell.length_c   1.000
_cell.angle_alpha   90.00
_cell.angle_beta   90.00
_cell.angle_gamma   90.00
#
_symmetry.space_group_name_H-M   'P 1'
#
loop_
_entity.id
_entity.type
_entity.pdbx_description
1 polymer ?
#
loop_
_entity_poly.entity_id
_entity_poly.type
_entity_poly.pdbx_seq_one_letter_code
_entity_poly.pdbx_strand_id
1 'polypeptide(L)'
;MSGNRFTFSTLVLALAVPALAAAGPRDELLSRYKAEARKADASFSGFSAARGEALYRDRHAGGKPDTPACTSCHAKDPRTPGQTPTGKAIDPVAVSASPDRYTDSAKVEKWFRRNCNEVLGRQCTPVEKGDWLTWMISQ
;
A
#
# COMPACT_ATOMS: atom_id res chain seq x y z
N MET A 1 -55.80 53.77 -10.13
CA MET A 1 -55.37 52.90 -9.02
C MET A 1 -54.43 51.85 -9.56
N SER A 2 -53.11 52.07 -9.39
CA SER A 2 -52.05 51.23 -9.98
C SER A 2 -51.50 50.29 -8.87
N GLY A 3 -51.74 48.98 -9.02
CA GLY A 3 -51.31 47.99 -8.06
C GLY A 3 -49.91 47.47 -8.40
N ASN A 4 -48.95 47.82 -7.56
CA ASN A 4 -47.54 47.39 -7.67
C ASN A 4 -47.41 45.96 -7.09
N ARG A 5 -47.18 44.95 -7.94
CA ARG A 5 -46.93 43.58 -7.52
C ARG A 5 -45.41 43.39 -7.32
N PHE A 6 -44.98 43.35 -6.07
CA PHE A 6 -43.61 42.94 -5.70
C PHE A 6 -43.51 41.42 -5.80
N THR A 7 -42.76 40.92 -6.76
CA THR A 7 -42.34 39.51 -6.84
C THR A 7 -41.11 39.31 -6.00
N PHE A 8 -41.22 38.61 -4.89
CA PHE A 8 -40.06 38.14 -4.10
C PHE A 8 -39.44 36.94 -4.79
N SER A 9 -38.24 37.13 -5.35
CA SER A 9 -37.43 36.05 -5.92
C SER A 9 -36.63 35.42 -4.77
N THR A 10 -37.00 34.21 -4.37
CA THR A 10 -36.28 33.43 -3.35
C THR A 10 -35.06 32.81 -4.00
N LEU A 11 -33.87 33.34 -3.68
CA LEU A 11 -32.60 32.77 -4.09
C LEU A 11 -32.29 31.55 -3.21
N VAL A 12 -32.45 30.34 -3.77
CA VAL A 12 -32.05 29.08 -3.11
C VAL A 12 -30.54 28.90 -3.28
N LEU A 13 -29.78 29.15 -2.23
CA LEU A 13 -28.34 28.88 -2.19
C LEU A 13 -28.12 27.37 -1.95
N ALA A 14 -27.79 26.63 -3.00
CA ALA A 14 -27.44 25.22 -2.90
C ALA A 14 -26.05 25.08 -2.25
N LEU A 15 -26.00 24.63 -1.01
CA LEU A 15 -24.77 24.25 -0.32
C LEU A 15 -24.26 22.92 -0.91
N ALA A 16 -23.21 22.98 -1.72
CA ALA A 16 -22.50 21.80 -2.17
C ALA A 16 -21.69 21.22 -0.99
N VAL A 17 -22.18 20.11 -0.43
CA VAL A 17 -21.44 19.34 0.59
C VAL A 17 -20.35 18.54 -0.14
N PRO A 18 -19.05 18.74 0.15
CA PRO A 18 -18.01 17.92 -0.44
C PRO A 18 -18.18 16.48 0.04
N ALA A 19 -18.34 15.55 -0.90
CA ALA A 19 -18.35 14.12 -0.61
C ALA A 19 -16.93 13.75 -0.15
N LEU A 20 -16.75 13.39 1.12
CA LEU A 20 -15.54 12.76 1.61
C LEU A 20 -15.42 11.41 0.90
N ALA A 21 -14.42 11.26 0.02
CA ALA A 21 -14.10 9.97 -0.56
C ALA A 21 -13.71 9.02 0.58
N ALA A 22 -14.40 7.89 0.71
CA ALA A 22 -14.04 6.86 1.67
C ALA A 22 -12.64 6.33 1.37
N ALA A 23 -11.81 6.17 2.41
CA ALA A 23 -10.49 5.57 2.28
C ALA A 23 -10.62 4.14 1.73
N GLY A 24 -9.79 3.81 0.73
CA GLY A 24 -9.78 2.47 0.17
C GLY A 24 -9.04 1.47 1.06
N PRO A 25 -9.16 0.15 0.80
CA PRO A 25 -8.52 -0.89 1.62
C PRO A 25 -7.00 -0.72 1.78
N ARG A 26 -6.32 -0.17 0.78
CA ARG A 26 -4.88 0.13 0.83
C ARG A 26 -4.56 1.30 1.76
N ASP A 27 -5.43 2.32 1.78
CA ASP A 27 -5.28 3.48 2.67
C ASP A 27 -5.50 3.06 4.12
N GLU A 28 -6.43 2.13 4.37
CA GLU A 28 -6.65 1.53 5.69
C GLU A 28 -5.43 0.74 6.16
N LEU A 29 -4.81 -0.06 5.28
CA LEU A 29 -3.55 -0.76 5.56
C LEU A 29 -2.42 0.21 5.91
N LEU A 30 -2.22 1.24 5.09
CA LEU A 30 -1.19 2.26 5.33
C LEU A 30 -1.45 3.02 6.64
N SER A 31 -2.71 3.35 6.93
CA SER A 31 -3.09 4.02 8.18
C SER A 31 -2.79 3.16 9.41
N ARG A 32 -3.07 1.85 9.34
CA ARG A 32 -2.74 0.90 10.40
C ARG A 32 -1.23 0.79 10.60
N TYR A 33 -0.45 0.58 9.54
CA TYR A 33 1.02 0.50 9.64
C TYR A 33 1.62 1.79 10.16
N LYS A 34 1.07 2.95 9.79
CA LYS A 34 1.49 4.25 10.31
C LYS A 34 1.26 4.37 11.80
N ALA A 35 0.11 3.92 12.30
CA ALA A 35 -0.19 3.93 13.73
C ALA A 35 0.76 3.01 14.51
N GLU A 36 1.01 1.80 13.99
CA GLU A 36 1.95 0.84 14.59
C GLU A 36 3.40 1.36 14.56
N ALA A 37 3.85 1.97 13.46
CA ALA A 37 5.18 2.57 13.34
C ALA A 37 5.38 3.70 14.35
N ARG A 38 4.40 4.59 14.50
CA ARG A 38 4.44 5.68 15.50
C ARG A 38 4.42 5.19 16.94
N LYS A 39 3.74 4.07 17.20
CA LYS A 39 3.76 3.44 18.52
C LYS A 39 5.14 2.85 18.85
N ALA A 40 5.84 2.34 17.86
CA ALA A 40 7.20 1.80 18.02
C ALA A 40 8.27 2.90 18.06
N ASP A 41 8.09 3.98 17.31
CA ASP A 41 8.98 5.12 17.23
C ASP A 41 8.19 6.42 17.04
N ALA A 42 8.15 7.25 18.08
CA ALA A 42 7.44 8.54 18.07
C ALA A 42 8.01 9.54 17.03
N SER A 43 9.28 9.37 16.62
CA SER A 43 9.93 10.19 15.60
C SER A 43 9.60 9.79 14.15
N PHE A 44 8.83 8.70 13.97
CA PHE A 44 8.44 8.24 12.63
C PHE A 44 7.73 9.32 11.82
N SER A 45 8.37 9.75 10.73
CA SER A 45 7.92 10.87 9.88
C SER A 45 7.06 10.44 8.68
N GLY A 46 7.16 9.17 8.25
CA GLY A 46 6.38 8.67 7.13
C GLY A 46 7.01 7.51 6.37
N PHE A 47 6.22 6.91 5.48
CA PHE A 47 6.68 5.87 4.59
C PHE A 47 7.43 6.45 3.39
N SER A 48 8.31 5.62 2.80
CA SER A 48 9.16 5.99 1.67
C SER A 48 9.15 4.92 0.60
N ALA A 49 8.75 5.29 -0.62
CA ALA A 49 8.83 4.41 -1.78
C ALA A 49 10.28 3.97 -2.06
N ALA A 50 11.26 4.86 -1.87
CA ALA A 50 12.67 4.52 -2.06
C ALA A 50 13.17 3.46 -1.08
N ARG A 51 12.74 3.52 0.21
CA ARG A 51 13.06 2.44 1.17
C ARG A 51 12.35 1.15 0.82
N GLY A 52 11.09 1.22 0.31
CA GLY A 52 10.35 0.07 -0.18
C GLY A 52 11.04 -0.60 -1.37
N GLU A 53 11.56 0.19 -2.30
CA GLU A 53 12.36 -0.30 -3.42
C GLU A 53 13.65 -0.97 -2.95
N ALA A 54 14.38 -0.35 -2.04
CA ALA A 54 15.60 -0.92 -1.46
C ALA A 54 15.30 -2.27 -0.77
N LEU A 55 14.27 -2.34 0.08
CA LEU A 55 13.82 -3.60 0.70
C LEU A 55 13.55 -4.70 -0.33
N TYR A 56 12.97 -4.35 -1.48
CA TYR A 56 12.66 -5.31 -2.55
C TYR A 56 13.90 -5.81 -3.28
N ARG A 57 14.86 -4.93 -3.57
CA ARG A 57 16.00 -5.21 -4.44
C ARG A 57 17.23 -5.71 -3.70
N ASP A 58 17.41 -5.29 -2.45
CA ASP A 58 18.60 -5.60 -1.68
C ASP A 58 18.67 -7.08 -1.31
N ARG A 59 19.89 -7.55 -1.13
CA ARG A 59 20.16 -8.89 -0.61
C ARG A 59 20.21 -8.83 0.91
N HIS A 60 19.51 -9.76 1.53
CA HIS A 60 19.38 -9.88 2.98
C HIS A 60 20.06 -11.15 3.46
N ALA A 61 20.72 -11.10 4.61
CA ALA A 61 21.50 -12.22 5.15
C ALA A 61 20.75 -13.06 6.21
N GLY A 62 19.59 -12.58 6.68
CA GLY A 62 18.89 -13.21 7.83
C GLY A 62 17.99 -14.38 7.47
N GLY A 63 17.60 -14.51 6.20
CA GLY A 63 16.65 -15.51 5.73
C GLY A 63 17.29 -16.73 5.09
N LYS A 64 16.56 -17.36 4.19
CA LYS A 64 17.07 -18.55 3.47
C LYS A 64 18.15 -18.17 2.47
N PRO A 65 19.28 -18.90 2.41
CA PRO A 65 20.35 -18.62 1.45
C PRO A 65 19.92 -18.61 -0.01
N ASP A 66 18.94 -19.44 -0.37
CA ASP A 66 18.44 -19.59 -1.74
C ASP A 66 17.50 -18.45 -2.17
N THR A 67 16.95 -17.71 -1.21
CA THR A 67 16.02 -16.58 -1.47
C THR A 67 16.47 -15.31 -0.74
N PRO A 68 17.66 -14.79 -1.02
CA PRO A 68 18.25 -13.67 -0.27
C PRO A 68 17.61 -12.31 -0.58
N ALA A 69 16.72 -12.21 -1.55
CA ALA A 69 16.04 -10.97 -1.93
C ALA A 69 14.59 -11.26 -2.34
N CYS A 70 13.73 -10.25 -2.31
CA CYS A 70 12.37 -10.41 -2.84
C CYS A 70 12.39 -10.73 -4.33
N THR A 71 13.38 -10.21 -5.05
CA THR A 71 13.63 -10.50 -6.47
C THR A 71 14.09 -11.94 -6.75
N SER A 72 14.34 -12.75 -5.73
CA SER A 72 14.60 -14.18 -5.92
C SER A 72 13.37 -14.96 -6.44
N CYS A 73 12.17 -14.45 -6.15
CA CYS A 73 10.91 -15.03 -6.60
C CYS A 73 10.07 -14.05 -7.42
N HIS A 74 10.13 -12.76 -7.10
CA HIS A 74 9.48 -11.70 -7.87
C HIS A 74 10.44 -11.16 -8.93
N ALA A 75 9.92 -10.75 -10.08
CA ALA A 75 10.75 -10.17 -11.13
C ALA A 75 11.41 -8.85 -10.69
N LYS A 76 12.51 -8.45 -11.34
CA LYS A 76 13.17 -7.16 -11.07
C LYS A 76 12.24 -5.96 -11.29
N ASP A 77 11.37 -6.03 -12.32
CA ASP A 77 10.26 -5.09 -12.50
C ASP A 77 9.02 -5.64 -11.77
N PRO A 78 8.49 -4.97 -10.75
CA PRO A 78 7.34 -5.44 -9.99
C PRO A 78 6.05 -5.54 -10.79
N ARG A 79 6.02 -4.97 -12.01
CA ARG A 79 4.89 -5.06 -12.97
C ARG A 79 4.90 -6.32 -13.80
N THR A 80 5.95 -7.15 -13.71
CA THR A 80 6.04 -8.41 -14.46
C THR A 80 5.86 -9.62 -13.56
N PRO A 81 5.36 -10.75 -14.08
CA PRO A 81 5.22 -11.98 -13.32
C PRO A 81 6.57 -12.49 -12.80
N GLY A 82 6.55 -13.05 -11.61
CA GLY A 82 7.65 -13.77 -11.00
C GLY A 82 7.43 -15.29 -11.03
N GLN A 83 8.33 -16.02 -10.38
CA GLN A 83 8.25 -17.47 -10.26
C GLN A 83 8.91 -17.94 -8.96
N THR A 84 8.27 -18.91 -8.29
CA THR A 84 8.92 -19.56 -7.13
C THR A 84 10.08 -20.44 -7.57
N PRO A 85 11.01 -20.83 -6.66
CA PRO A 85 12.08 -21.78 -6.99
C PRO A 85 11.56 -23.13 -7.53
N THR A 86 10.32 -23.50 -7.21
CA THR A 86 9.67 -24.74 -7.71
C THR A 86 8.91 -24.54 -9.01
N GLY A 87 9.04 -23.38 -9.67
CA GLY A 87 8.43 -23.13 -10.98
C GLY A 87 6.99 -22.61 -10.96
N LYS A 88 6.39 -22.37 -9.78
CA LYS A 88 5.03 -21.82 -9.69
C LYS A 88 5.05 -20.35 -10.06
N ALA A 89 4.20 -19.93 -10.99
CA ALA A 89 4.03 -18.54 -11.37
C ALA A 89 3.50 -17.68 -10.20
N ILE A 90 4.00 -16.45 -10.14
CA ILE A 90 3.57 -15.41 -9.20
C ILE A 90 3.12 -14.21 -10.02
N ASP A 91 1.88 -13.76 -9.82
CA ASP A 91 1.37 -12.56 -10.49
C ASP A 91 2.19 -11.33 -10.09
N PRO A 92 2.24 -10.29 -10.94
CA PRO A 92 2.90 -9.02 -10.65
C PRO A 92 2.52 -8.47 -9.27
N VAL A 93 3.47 -7.85 -8.57
CA VAL A 93 3.22 -7.27 -7.24
C VAL A 93 2.89 -5.78 -7.28
N ALA A 94 3.17 -5.09 -8.38
CA ALA A 94 2.77 -3.70 -8.59
C ALA A 94 1.25 -3.58 -8.76
N VAL A 95 0.68 -2.52 -8.18
CA VAL A 95 -0.77 -2.26 -8.24
C VAL A 95 -1.25 -1.97 -9.66
N SER A 96 -0.44 -1.29 -10.48
CA SER A 96 -0.79 -1.00 -11.88
C SER A 96 -0.99 -2.24 -12.74
N ALA A 97 -0.25 -3.32 -12.45
CA ALA A 97 -0.35 -4.59 -13.18
C ALA A 97 -1.31 -5.59 -12.52
N SER A 98 -1.59 -5.43 -11.24
CA SER A 98 -2.50 -6.29 -10.45
C SER A 98 -3.37 -5.41 -9.54
N PRO A 99 -4.46 -4.81 -10.06
CA PRO A 99 -5.28 -3.83 -9.33
C PRO A 99 -5.90 -4.33 -8.02
N ASP A 100 -6.12 -5.64 -7.88
CA ASP A 100 -6.69 -6.24 -6.66
C ASP A 100 -5.64 -6.53 -5.57
N ARG A 101 -4.35 -6.28 -5.85
CA ARG A 101 -3.30 -6.45 -4.83
C ARG A 101 -3.54 -5.52 -3.66
N TYR A 102 -3.27 -6.05 -2.46
CA TYR A 102 -3.32 -5.32 -1.18
C TYR A 102 -4.72 -4.79 -0.79
N THR A 103 -5.78 -5.40 -1.32
CA THR A 103 -7.17 -5.06 -0.95
C THR A 103 -7.74 -5.96 0.15
N ASP A 104 -7.17 -7.13 0.38
CA ASP A 104 -7.51 -8.06 1.47
C ASP A 104 -6.41 -8.02 2.54
N SER A 105 -6.71 -7.40 3.67
CA SER A 105 -5.74 -7.19 4.75
C SER A 105 -5.23 -8.50 5.36
N ALA A 106 -6.07 -9.52 5.50
CA ALA A 106 -5.67 -10.81 6.06
C ALA A 106 -4.70 -11.55 5.11
N LYS A 107 -4.97 -11.49 3.81
CA LYS A 107 -4.09 -12.03 2.77
C LYS A 107 -2.75 -11.29 2.74
N VAL A 108 -2.75 -9.97 2.86
CA VAL A 108 -1.54 -9.15 2.91
C VAL A 108 -0.66 -9.53 4.09
N GLU A 109 -1.24 -9.61 5.30
CA GLU A 109 -0.49 -10.00 6.50
C GLU A 109 0.05 -11.42 6.44
N LYS A 110 -0.72 -12.36 5.88
CA LYS A 110 -0.26 -13.73 5.65
C LYS A 110 0.99 -13.75 4.77
N TRP A 111 1.00 -12.98 3.68
CA TRP A 111 2.13 -12.96 2.75
C TRP A 111 3.33 -12.21 3.31
N PHE A 112 3.16 -11.08 4.00
CA PHE A 112 4.26 -10.43 4.71
C PHE A 112 4.91 -11.39 5.71
N ARG A 113 4.12 -12.07 6.55
CA ARG A 113 4.66 -13.03 7.52
C ARG A 113 5.51 -14.12 6.85
N ARG A 114 5.04 -14.69 5.73
CA ARG A 114 5.76 -15.75 5.03
C ARG A 114 7.02 -15.23 4.36
N ASN A 115 6.89 -14.19 3.55
CA ASN A 115 7.97 -13.70 2.70
C ASN A 115 9.06 -12.99 3.51
N CYS A 116 8.69 -12.24 4.55
CA CYS A 116 9.69 -11.63 5.44
C CYS A 116 10.48 -12.69 6.21
N ASN A 117 9.82 -13.73 6.73
CA ASN A 117 10.56 -14.84 7.35
C ASN A 117 11.48 -15.55 6.36
N GLU A 118 11.07 -15.72 5.12
CA GLU A 118 11.86 -16.38 4.09
C GLU A 118 13.09 -15.55 3.71
N VAL A 119 12.90 -14.24 3.46
CA VAL A 119 13.96 -13.35 2.94
C VAL A 119 14.79 -12.70 4.05
N LEU A 120 14.14 -12.27 5.14
CA LEU A 120 14.77 -11.53 6.23
C LEU A 120 15.09 -12.39 7.46
N GLY A 121 14.53 -13.60 7.56
CA GLY A 121 14.61 -14.47 8.75
C GLY A 121 13.82 -13.94 9.96
N ARG A 122 12.98 -12.92 9.76
CA ARG A 122 12.16 -12.27 10.80
C ARG A 122 10.88 -11.69 10.22
N GLN A 123 10.00 -11.23 11.08
CA GLN A 123 8.85 -10.44 10.64
C GLN A 123 9.29 -9.07 10.10
N CYS A 124 8.60 -8.58 9.07
CA CYS A 124 8.73 -7.20 8.65
C CYS A 124 8.19 -6.25 9.72
N THR A 125 8.89 -5.14 9.94
CA THR A 125 8.42 -4.06 10.79
C THR A 125 7.23 -3.33 10.15
N PRO A 126 6.42 -2.58 10.91
CA PRO A 126 5.36 -1.75 10.35
C PRO A 126 5.89 -0.74 9.32
N VAL A 127 7.11 -0.21 9.52
CA VAL A 127 7.77 0.70 8.56
C VAL A 127 8.07 -0.01 7.25
N GLU A 128 8.69 -1.19 7.29
CA GLU A 128 8.99 -1.99 6.10
C GLU A 128 7.74 -2.36 5.31
N LYS A 129 6.65 -2.76 5.99
CA LYS A 129 5.37 -3.05 5.34
C LYS A 129 4.77 -1.82 4.65
N GLY A 130 4.80 -0.68 5.32
CA GLY A 130 4.29 0.57 4.78
C GLY A 130 5.14 1.13 3.65
N ASP A 131 6.47 1.04 3.73
CA ASP A 131 7.41 1.42 2.67
C ASP A 131 7.20 0.55 1.42
N TRP A 132 7.12 -0.79 1.60
CA TRP A 132 6.76 -1.72 0.53
C TRP A 132 5.45 -1.33 -0.16
N LEU A 133 4.38 -1.16 0.61
CA LEU A 133 3.06 -0.86 0.06
C LEU A 133 3.05 0.48 -0.67
N THR A 134 3.72 1.49 -0.11
CA THR A 134 3.87 2.81 -0.73
C THR A 134 4.56 2.70 -2.08
N TRP A 135 5.62 1.90 -2.18
CA TRP A 135 6.32 1.69 -3.44
C TRP A 135 5.47 0.90 -4.44
N MET A 136 4.80 -0.19 -4.04
CA MET A 136 3.96 -1.00 -4.93
C MET A 136 2.75 -0.25 -5.50
N ILE A 137 2.22 0.72 -4.74
CA ILE A 137 1.14 1.60 -5.22
C ILE A 137 1.66 2.60 -6.26
N SER A 138 2.92 3.02 -6.15
CA SER A 138 3.53 4.00 -7.07
C SER A 138 4.02 3.40 -8.40
N GLN A 139 4.02 2.07 -8.54
CA GLN A 139 4.50 1.38 -9.74
C GLN A 139 3.46 1.21 -10.83
#